data_bd047d4ad435de69c09794cfccc886d7
#
_entry.id   bd047d4ad435de69c09794cfccc886d7
#
_cell.length_a   1.000
_cell.length_b   1.000
_cell.length_c   1.000
_cell.angle_alpha   90.00
_cell.angle_beta   90.00
_cell.angle_gamma   90.00
#
_symmetry.space_group_name_H-M   'P 1'
#
loop_
_entity.id
_entity.type
_entity.pdbx_description
1 polymer ?
#
loop_
_entity_poly.entity_id
_entity_poly.type
_entity_poly.pdbx_seq_one_letter_code
_entity_poly.pdbx_strand_id
1 'polypeptide(L)'
;GTRDFSPQQMVVREKILDMVVSCFKRHGAKRLDTPAFELKEMLTERYGEDSGLIYDLKDQGGELLSLRYDLTVPFARYLAMNKVKKMKRYHVGKVWRRESPTIVQGRYREFCQCVNDRRLLDGIFAVCGVPESKFHAICSSVDKLDKMSWKDVRHEMVAKRGLAPEVADRIGDYVQCHGGVSLVEDMLQDPELSRNKQALEGLGDLKLLFDYLTLFGIAEKISFDLSLARGLDYYTGVIYEAVLLQTPAQAGEEPLNVGSVAAGGRYDGLVGMFDPKGHTVPCVGLSIGVERIFSIVEQRMKTFGEKIRTTETQVFVATPQKNFLRERLKLIAELWDAGIKAELMYKNNPKLLTQLHYSEDMGIPLVVIIGEQELKEGFIKLRSVASREEV
;
A
#
# COMPACT_ATOMS: atom_id res chain seq x y z
N GLY A 1 -11.56 -5.98 9.72
CA GLY A 1 -12.92 -6.39 9.51
C GLY A 1 -13.34 -6.27 8.05
N THR A 2 -14.50 -6.78 7.71
CA THR A 2 -15.12 -6.62 6.40
C THR A 2 -16.05 -5.43 6.42
N ARG A 3 -16.00 -4.59 5.39
CA ARG A 3 -16.93 -3.47 5.22
C ARG A 3 -17.29 -3.29 3.75
N ASP A 4 -18.45 -2.70 3.50
CA ASP A 4 -18.85 -2.28 2.16
C ASP A 4 -18.22 -0.93 1.82
N PHE A 5 -18.04 -0.67 0.54
CA PHE A 5 -17.58 0.60 0.01
C PHE A 5 -18.66 1.21 -0.88
N SER A 6 -19.03 2.45 -0.59
CA SER A 6 -19.97 3.21 -1.42
C SER A 6 -19.36 3.52 -2.79
N PRO A 7 -20.18 3.87 -3.81
CA PRO A 7 -19.66 4.30 -5.11
C PRO A 7 -18.63 5.44 -5.02
N GLN A 8 -18.84 6.41 -4.14
CA GLN A 8 -17.91 7.51 -3.90
C GLN A 8 -16.57 7.02 -3.35
N GLN A 9 -16.61 6.08 -2.41
CA GLN A 9 -15.41 5.47 -1.86
C GLN A 9 -14.66 4.63 -2.89
N MET A 10 -15.40 3.96 -3.79
CA MET A 10 -14.79 3.16 -4.87
C MET A 10 -14.06 4.03 -5.88
N VAL A 11 -14.58 5.19 -6.27
CA VAL A 11 -13.86 6.14 -7.14
C VAL A 11 -12.49 6.51 -6.56
N VAL A 12 -12.43 6.81 -5.27
CA VAL A 12 -11.17 7.14 -4.59
C VAL A 12 -10.22 5.94 -4.60
N ARG A 13 -10.74 4.75 -4.31
CA ARG A 13 -9.92 3.51 -4.29
C ARG A 13 -9.36 3.18 -5.65
N GLU A 14 -10.16 3.26 -6.70
CA GLU A 14 -9.76 3.01 -8.09
C GLU A 14 -8.67 4.00 -8.51
N LYS A 15 -8.83 5.29 -8.21
CA LYS A 15 -7.81 6.31 -8.49
C LYS A 15 -6.47 6.00 -7.79
N ILE A 16 -6.49 5.55 -6.55
CA ILE A 16 -5.28 5.14 -5.83
C ILE A 16 -4.66 3.91 -6.51
N LEU A 17 -5.46 2.90 -6.83
CA LEU A 17 -4.99 1.69 -7.49
C LEU A 17 -4.39 1.98 -8.87
N ASP A 18 -5.03 2.85 -9.66
CA ASP A 18 -4.55 3.23 -10.99
C ASP A 18 -3.18 3.93 -10.91
N MET A 19 -2.98 4.82 -9.94
CA MET A 19 -1.68 5.46 -9.72
C MET A 19 -0.59 4.44 -9.36
N VAL A 20 -0.89 3.52 -8.46
CA VAL A 20 0.04 2.46 -8.02
C VAL A 20 0.36 1.50 -9.18
N VAL A 21 -0.66 1.03 -9.88
CA VAL A 21 -0.52 0.09 -11.00
C VAL A 21 0.24 0.75 -12.16
N SER A 22 -0.05 2.01 -12.45
CA SER A 22 0.65 2.78 -13.48
C SER A 22 2.15 2.91 -13.15
N CYS A 23 2.48 3.13 -11.87
CA CYS A 23 3.87 3.16 -11.42
C CYS A 23 4.57 1.80 -11.64
N PHE A 24 3.96 0.70 -11.25
CA PHE A 24 4.52 -0.63 -11.47
C PHE A 24 4.71 -0.97 -12.95
N LYS A 25 3.74 -0.63 -13.79
CA LYS A 25 3.83 -0.82 -15.25
C LYS A 25 4.95 0.00 -15.86
N ARG A 26 5.15 1.25 -15.42
CA ARG A 26 6.26 2.11 -15.86
C ARG A 26 7.62 1.49 -15.57
N HIS A 27 7.75 0.71 -14.50
CA HIS A 27 8.96 -0.04 -14.15
C HIS A 27 9.05 -1.44 -14.79
N GLY A 28 8.14 -1.76 -15.73
CA GLY A 28 8.16 -3.00 -16.49
C GLY A 28 7.60 -4.23 -15.74
N ALA A 29 6.83 -4.01 -14.66
CA ALA A 29 6.22 -5.10 -13.93
C ALA A 29 4.99 -5.64 -14.66
N LYS A 30 4.80 -6.98 -14.60
CA LYS A 30 3.68 -7.71 -15.19
C LYS A 30 2.68 -8.12 -14.10
N ARG A 31 1.41 -8.10 -14.44
CA ARG A 31 0.36 -8.54 -13.50
C ARG A 31 0.45 -10.06 -13.28
N LEU A 32 0.37 -10.44 -12.01
CA LEU A 32 0.25 -11.83 -11.57
C LEU A 32 -0.91 -11.91 -10.57
N ASP A 33 -1.58 -13.03 -10.51
CA ASP A 33 -2.54 -13.36 -9.46
C ASP A 33 -2.25 -14.76 -8.90
N THR A 34 -2.58 -14.96 -7.63
CA THR A 34 -2.48 -16.24 -6.93
C THR A 34 -3.79 -16.49 -6.17
N PRO A 35 -4.11 -17.74 -5.81
CA PRO A 35 -5.33 -18.05 -5.07
C PRO A 35 -5.50 -17.24 -3.79
N ALA A 36 -6.75 -16.95 -3.41
CA ALA A 36 -7.08 -16.22 -2.19
C ALA A 36 -6.78 -17.04 -0.91
N PHE A 37 -6.73 -18.34 -1.04
CA PHE A 37 -6.38 -19.29 0.03
C PHE A 37 -5.28 -20.24 -0.44
N GLU A 38 -4.52 -20.70 0.52
CA GLU A 38 -3.35 -21.57 0.34
C GLU A 38 -3.48 -22.76 1.31
N LEU A 39 -2.71 -23.82 1.07
CA LEU A 39 -2.57 -24.89 2.03
C LEU A 39 -2.04 -24.31 3.35
N LYS A 40 -2.66 -24.66 4.49
CA LYS A 40 -2.31 -24.14 5.81
C LYS A 40 -0.83 -24.33 6.14
N GLU A 41 -0.28 -25.52 5.87
CA GLU A 41 1.12 -25.84 6.12
C GLU A 41 2.07 -24.91 5.36
N MET A 42 1.72 -24.49 4.14
CA MET A 42 2.52 -23.58 3.32
C MET A 42 2.63 -22.18 3.91
N LEU A 43 1.66 -21.77 4.72
CA LEU A 43 1.65 -20.47 5.37
C LEU A 43 2.25 -20.53 6.78
N THR A 44 1.79 -21.44 7.64
CA THR A 44 2.13 -21.44 9.07
C THR A 44 3.63 -21.58 9.35
N GLU A 45 4.34 -22.37 8.55
CA GLU A 45 5.78 -22.56 8.70
C GLU A 45 6.62 -21.33 8.30
N ARG A 46 6.01 -20.30 7.68
CA ARG A 46 6.74 -19.16 7.07
C ARG A 46 6.54 -17.84 7.82
N TYR A 47 5.57 -17.78 8.73
CA TYR A 47 5.22 -16.54 9.44
C TYR A 47 5.65 -16.54 10.92
N GLY A 48 6.29 -17.61 11.42
CA GLY A 48 6.80 -17.64 12.78
C GLY A 48 5.74 -17.27 13.83
N GLU A 49 6.02 -16.25 14.64
CA GLU A 49 5.09 -15.73 15.66
C GLU A 49 3.77 -15.19 15.05
N ASP A 50 3.79 -14.71 13.82
CA ASP A 50 2.62 -14.19 13.11
C ASP A 50 1.65 -15.28 12.62
N SER A 51 2.02 -16.57 12.74
CA SER A 51 1.17 -17.69 12.35
C SER A 51 -0.18 -17.71 13.06
N GLY A 52 -0.25 -17.20 14.31
CA GLY A 52 -1.48 -17.02 15.06
C GLY A 52 -2.46 -15.98 14.49
N LEU A 53 -2.00 -15.13 13.58
CA LEU A 53 -2.80 -14.09 12.93
C LEU A 53 -3.43 -14.55 11.60
N ILE A 54 -3.19 -15.80 11.18
CA ILE A 54 -3.75 -16.39 9.97
C ILE A 54 -5.18 -16.86 10.23
N TYR A 55 -6.08 -16.62 9.26
CA TYR A 55 -7.43 -17.18 9.27
C TYR A 55 -7.44 -18.56 8.62
N ASP A 56 -7.71 -19.56 9.41
CA ASP A 56 -7.93 -20.92 8.94
C ASP A 56 -9.38 -21.09 8.45
N LEU A 57 -9.54 -21.84 7.38
CA LEU A 57 -10.84 -22.25 6.90
C LEU A 57 -11.24 -23.57 7.59
N LYS A 58 -12.52 -23.69 7.93
CA LYS A 58 -13.04 -24.93 8.50
C LYS A 58 -12.91 -26.04 7.46
N ASP A 59 -12.44 -27.20 7.87
CA ASP A 59 -12.31 -28.37 7.03
C ASP A 59 -13.64 -28.71 6.35
N GLN A 60 -13.58 -28.94 5.05
CA GLN A 60 -14.70 -29.35 4.18
C GLN A 60 -14.51 -30.78 3.66
N GLY A 61 -13.71 -31.58 4.34
CA GLY A 61 -13.44 -32.98 3.99
C GLY A 61 -12.25 -33.17 3.08
N GLY A 62 -11.15 -32.47 3.31
CA GLY A 62 -9.94 -32.55 2.49
C GLY A 62 -8.73 -31.89 3.12
N GLU A 63 -7.99 -31.12 2.33
CA GLU A 63 -6.81 -30.41 2.75
C GLU A 63 -7.17 -29.18 3.64
N LEU A 64 -6.37 -28.93 4.66
CA LEU A 64 -6.52 -27.75 5.52
C LEU A 64 -6.06 -26.51 4.76
N LEU A 65 -6.97 -25.56 4.58
CA LEU A 65 -6.75 -24.32 3.87
C LEU A 65 -6.76 -23.13 4.83
N SER A 66 -6.04 -22.07 4.45
CA SER A 66 -6.01 -20.80 5.18
C SER A 66 -6.08 -19.63 4.20
N LEU A 67 -6.66 -18.50 4.63
CA LEU A 67 -6.65 -17.29 3.84
C LEU A 67 -5.22 -16.69 3.82
N ARG A 68 -4.79 -16.22 2.66
CA ARG A 68 -3.45 -15.62 2.51
C ARG A 68 -3.29 -14.38 3.40
N TYR A 69 -2.20 -14.38 4.14
CA TYR A 69 -1.83 -13.30 5.06
C TYR A 69 -1.18 -12.11 4.32
N ASP A 70 -0.40 -12.41 3.28
CA ASP A 70 0.25 -11.45 2.39
C ASP A 70 0.22 -11.94 0.92
N LEU A 71 0.90 -11.20 0.03
CA LEU A 71 1.06 -11.55 -1.38
C LEU A 71 2.49 -11.98 -1.71
N THR A 72 3.39 -12.03 -0.73
CA THR A 72 4.81 -12.35 -0.91
C THR A 72 5.06 -13.85 -0.85
N VAL A 73 4.55 -14.52 0.19
CA VAL A 73 4.70 -15.97 0.36
C VAL A 73 4.04 -16.76 -0.78
N PRO A 74 2.78 -16.46 -1.20
CA PRO A 74 2.19 -17.07 -2.40
C PRO A 74 3.02 -16.86 -3.68
N PHE A 75 3.65 -15.70 -3.81
CA PHE A 75 4.53 -15.44 -4.96
C PHE A 75 5.80 -16.28 -4.93
N ALA A 76 6.44 -16.43 -3.78
CA ALA A 76 7.64 -17.26 -3.64
C ALA A 76 7.33 -18.73 -4.00
N ARG A 77 6.19 -19.25 -3.53
CA ARG A 77 5.67 -20.55 -3.93
C ARG A 77 5.48 -20.64 -5.45
N TYR A 78 4.86 -19.64 -6.07
CA TYR A 78 4.66 -19.59 -7.52
C TYR A 78 5.99 -19.66 -8.28
N LEU A 79 7.01 -18.89 -7.83
CA LEU A 79 8.34 -18.92 -8.48
C LEU A 79 8.99 -20.31 -8.40
N ALA A 80 8.94 -20.95 -7.22
CA ALA A 80 9.48 -22.28 -7.02
C ALA A 80 8.78 -23.32 -7.89
N MET A 81 7.46 -23.36 -7.87
CA MET A 81 6.66 -24.33 -8.65
C MET A 81 6.85 -24.19 -10.16
N ASN A 82 6.95 -22.97 -10.67
CA ASN A 82 7.10 -22.69 -12.10
C ASN A 82 8.57 -22.53 -12.54
N LYS A 83 9.53 -22.72 -11.63
CA LYS A 83 10.99 -22.62 -11.89
C LYS A 83 11.38 -21.27 -12.52
N VAL A 84 10.71 -20.19 -12.09
CA VAL A 84 10.93 -18.85 -12.62
C VAL A 84 12.13 -18.21 -11.91
N LYS A 85 13.18 -17.86 -12.67
CA LYS A 85 14.42 -17.27 -12.14
C LYS A 85 14.47 -15.74 -12.24
N LYS A 86 13.66 -15.14 -13.11
CA LYS A 86 13.67 -13.68 -13.34
C LYS A 86 12.28 -13.18 -13.70
N MET A 87 11.74 -12.28 -12.89
CA MET A 87 10.45 -11.68 -13.12
C MET A 87 10.32 -10.34 -12.38
N LYS A 88 9.74 -9.34 -13.04
CA LYS A 88 9.17 -8.15 -12.38
C LYS A 88 7.66 -8.31 -12.40
N ARG A 89 7.03 -8.36 -11.22
CA ARG A 89 5.57 -8.57 -11.10
C ARG A 89 4.92 -7.53 -10.21
N TYR A 90 3.64 -7.28 -10.42
CA TYR A 90 2.77 -6.68 -9.43
C TYR A 90 1.51 -7.52 -9.23
N HIS A 91 0.93 -7.44 -8.05
CA HIS A 91 -0.28 -8.14 -7.67
C HIS A 91 -1.18 -7.19 -6.86
N VAL A 92 -2.45 -7.08 -7.28
CA VAL A 92 -3.48 -6.38 -6.52
C VAL A 92 -4.44 -7.42 -5.98
N GLY A 93 -4.50 -7.58 -4.67
CA GLY A 93 -5.32 -8.61 -4.05
C GLY A 93 -5.64 -8.32 -2.60
N LYS A 94 -6.75 -8.88 -2.13
CA LYS A 94 -7.13 -8.84 -0.71
C LYS A 94 -6.25 -9.80 0.08
N VAL A 95 -5.89 -9.40 1.29
CA VAL A 95 -5.20 -10.21 2.31
C VAL A 95 -6.00 -10.17 3.60
N TRP A 96 -5.88 -11.19 4.44
CA TRP A 96 -6.68 -11.34 5.64
C TRP A 96 -5.78 -11.60 6.85
N ARG A 97 -5.91 -10.72 7.87
CA ARG A 97 -5.13 -10.78 9.10
C ARG A 97 -6.05 -10.66 10.30
N ARG A 98 -5.80 -11.43 11.33
CA ARG A 98 -6.53 -11.39 12.60
C ARG A 98 -6.03 -10.27 13.52
N GLU A 99 -5.57 -9.18 12.95
CA GLU A 99 -5.12 -8.00 13.69
C GLU A 99 -6.33 -7.14 14.11
N SER A 100 -6.19 -6.45 15.24
CA SER A 100 -7.15 -5.40 15.61
C SER A 100 -7.09 -4.25 14.60
N PRO A 101 -8.23 -3.77 14.08
CA PRO A 101 -8.23 -2.66 13.13
C PRO A 101 -7.68 -1.40 13.79
N THR A 102 -6.58 -0.87 13.27
CA THR A 102 -6.06 0.45 13.65
C THR A 102 -6.81 1.52 12.89
N ILE A 103 -7.46 2.44 13.61
CA ILE A 103 -8.12 3.60 13.01
C ILE A 103 -7.06 4.69 12.83
N VAL A 104 -6.87 5.11 11.58
CA VAL A 104 -5.98 6.21 11.23
C VAL A 104 -6.74 7.52 11.40
N GLN A 105 -6.38 8.34 12.40
CA GLN A 105 -6.91 9.69 12.59
C GLN A 105 -5.74 10.68 12.65
N GLY A 106 -5.82 11.81 11.93
CA GLY A 106 -4.82 12.88 11.99
C GLY A 106 -4.65 13.66 10.68
N ARG A 107 -3.99 14.83 10.76
CA ARG A 107 -3.62 15.66 9.59
C ARG A 107 -2.20 15.31 9.15
N TYR A 108 -2.02 14.89 7.91
CA TYR A 108 -0.73 14.46 7.37
C TYR A 108 -0.27 15.37 6.23
N ARG A 109 1.03 15.67 6.16
CA ARG A 109 1.59 16.53 5.10
C ARG A 109 2.65 15.83 4.25
N GLU A 110 3.50 14.99 4.81
CA GLU A 110 4.66 14.42 4.11
C GLU A 110 4.86 12.94 4.43
N PHE A 111 5.55 12.23 3.53
CA PHE A 111 5.99 10.85 3.74
C PHE A 111 7.49 10.86 3.99
N CYS A 112 7.93 10.15 5.01
CA CYS A 112 9.31 9.74 5.17
C CYS A 112 9.48 8.31 4.67
N GLN A 113 10.55 8.04 3.95
CA GLN A 113 10.94 6.69 3.56
C GLN A 113 12.13 6.29 4.41
N CYS A 114 11.94 5.30 5.27
CA CYS A 114 12.98 4.76 6.12
C CYS A 114 13.62 3.53 5.46
N VAL A 115 14.93 3.39 5.58
CA VAL A 115 15.69 2.23 5.09
C VAL A 115 16.62 1.72 6.18
N ASN A 116 16.86 0.42 6.18
CA ASN A 116 17.84 -0.28 7.02
C ASN A 116 18.30 -1.56 6.30
N ASP A 117 19.18 -2.32 6.90
CA ASP A 117 19.59 -3.65 6.41
C ASP A 117 19.52 -4.68 7.54
N ARG A 118 18.95 -5.85 7.25
CA ARG A 118 18.78 -6.92 8.24
C ARG A 118 20.11 -7.43 8.78
N ARG A 119 21.14 -7.56 7.93
CA ARG A 119 22.47 -8.04 8.33
C ARG A 119 23.17 -7.04 9.24
N LEU A 120 22.92 -5.73 9.02
CA LEU A 120 23.44 -4.68 9.92
C LEU A 120 22.82 -4.82 11.31
N LEU A 121 21.51 -5.04 11.42
CA LEU A 121 20.86 -5.27 12.71
C LEU A 121 21.40 -6.49 13.42
N ASP A 122 21.53 -7.61 12.72
CA ASP A 122 22.11 -8.85 13.28
C ASP A 122 23.57 -8.62 13.71
N GLY A 123 24.34 -7.85 12.95
CA GLY A 123 25.68 -7.43 13.30
C GLY A 123 25.74 -6.55 14.55
N ILE A 124 24.84 -5.57 14.69
CA ILE A 124 24.71 -4.73 15.89
C ILE A 124 24.38 -5.59 17.11
N PHE A 125 23.43 -6.52 17.00
CA PHE A 125 23.10 -7.41 18.10
C PHE A 125 24.30 -8.28 18.52
N ALA A 126 25.06 -8.79 17.55
CA ALA A 126 26.26 -9.58 17.82
C ALA A 126 27.36 -8.77 18.55
N VAL A 127 27.66 -7.54 18.09
CA VAL A 127 28.70 -6.71 18.74
C VAL A 127 28.23 -6.19 20.11
N CYS A 128 26.93 -6.04 20.34
CA CYS A 128 26.38 -5.71 21.65
C CYS A 128 26.40 -6.90 22.64
N GLY A 129 26.62 -8.13 22.14
CA GLY A 129 26.70 -9.32 22.98
C GLY A 129 25.38 -10.06 23.15
N VAL A 130 24.43 -9.89 22.21
CA VAL A 130 23.20 -10.68 22.17
C VAL A 130 23.50 -12.10 21.68
N PRO A 131 23.03 -13.16 22.33
CA PRO A 131 23.11 -14.52 21.80
C PRO A 131 22.32 -14.64 20.48
N GLU A 132 22.86 -15.32 19.48
CA GLU A 132 22.25 -15.49 18.15
C GLU A 132 20.81 -16.05 18.24
N SER A 133 20.57 -16.98 19.16
CA SER A 133 19.23 -17.55 19.42
C SER A 133 18.18 -16.52 19.87
N LYS A 134 18.59 -15.32 20.28
CA LYS A 134 17.70 -14.23 20.71
C LYS A 134 17.56 -13.12 19.67
N PHE A 135 18.30 -13.13 18.57
CA PHE A 135 18.30 -12.07 17.56
C PHE A 135 16.87 -11.74 17.08
N HIS A 136 16.11 -12.76 16.72
CA HIS A 136 14.71 -12.60 16.30
C HIS A 136 13.84 -11.92 17.37
N ALA A 137 13.91 -12.41 18.62
CA ALA A 137 13.13 -11.88 19.73
C ALA A 137 13.50 -10.41 20.05
N ILE A 138 14.79 -10.04 19.91
CA ILE A 138 15.25 -8.66 20.12
C ILE A 138 14.85 -7.77 18.95
N CYS A 139 14.96 -8.26 17.71
CA CYS A 139 14.47 -7.56 16.52
C CYS A 139 12.98 -7.21 16.66
N SER A 140 12.16 -8.17 17.11
CA SER A 140 10.72 -7.95 17.40
C SER A 140 10.47 -6.92 18.51
N SER A 141 11.39 -6.76 19.46
CA SER A 141 11.29 -5.72 20.48
C SER A 141 11.70 -4.35 19.95
N VAL A 142 12.76 -4.27 19.13
CA VAL A 142 13.19 -3.03 18.46
C VAL A 142 12.11 -2.50 17.52
N ASP A 143 11.43 -3.37 16.77
CA ASP A 143 10.34 -2.99 15.85
C ASP A 143 9.18 -2.24 16.55
N LYS A 144 9.08 -2.36 17.87
CA LYS A 144 8.06 -1.64 18.65
C LYS A 144 8.43 -0.17 18.94
N LEU A 145 9.64 0.27 18.61
CA LEU A 145 10.04 1.66 18.77
C LEU A 145 9.20 2.64 17.94
N ASP A 146 8.52 2.14 16.91
CA ASP A 146 7.51 2.91 16.17
C ASP A 146 6.28 3.30 17.01
N LYS A 147 6.02 2.59 18.14
CA LYS A 147 4.82 2.73 18.97
C LYS A 147 5.11 2.91 20.46
N MET A 148 6.29 2.58 20.90
CA MET A 148 6.66 2.54 22.32
C MET A 148 7.92 3.39 22.56
N SER A 149 8.05 3.93 23.78
CA SER A 149 9.25 4.64 24.18
C SER A 149 10.46 3.69 24.31
N TRP A 150 11.67 4.21 24.12
CA TRP A 150 12.89 3.43 24.37
C TRP A 150 12.89 2.78 25.76
N LYS A 151 12.41 3.52 26.78
CA LYS A 151 12.32 3.01 28.15
C LYS A 151 11.49 1.73 28.24
N ASP A 152 10.36 1.68 27.55
CA ASP A 152 9.45 0.54 27.56
C ASP A 152 10.03 -0.64 26.77
N VAL A 153 10.63 -0.37 25.60
CA VAL A 153 11.31 -1.38 24.79
C VAL A 153 12.51 -1.97 25.53
N ARG A 154 13.33 -1.15 26.16
CA ARG A 154 14.43 -1.59 27.03
C ARG A 154 13.93 -2.47 28.16
N HIS A 155 12.88 -2.07 28.85
CA HIS A 155 12.26 -2.87 29.91
C HIS A 155 11.80 -4.24 29.37
N GLU A 156 11.18 -4.28 28.20
CA GLU A 156 10.79 -5.54 27.56
C GLU A 156 11.99 -6.42 27.26
N MET A 157 13.07 -5.88 26.71
CA MET A 157 14.29 -6.64 26.43
C MET A 157 14.92 -7.26 27.67
N VAL A 158 14.96 -6.50 28.77
CA VAL A 158 15.53 -6.99 30.03
C VAL A 158 14.59 -7.96 30.73
N ALA A 159 13.33 -7.54 30.98
CA ALA A 159 12.39 -8.29 31.83
C ALA A 159 11.77 -9.49 31.13
N LYS A 160 11.45 -9.38 29.83
CA LYS A 160 10.75 -10.44 29.09
C LYS A 160 11.69 -11.29 28.22
N ARG A 161 12.71 -10.67 27.62
CA ARG A 161 13.65 -11.37 26.73
C ARG A 161 14.92 -11.83 27.47
N GLY A 162 15.12 -11.40 28.73
CA GLY A 162 16.21 -11.83 29.57
C GLY A 162 17.59 -11.37 29.09
N LEU A 163 17.68 -10.14 28.56
CA LEU A 163 18.97 -9.50 28.26
C LEU A 163 19.55 -8.85 29.52
N ALA A 164 20.88 -8.86 29.61
CA ALA A 164 21.57 -8.03 30.61
C ALA A 164 21.31 -6.55 30.33
N PRO A 165 21.08 -5.72 31.37
CA PRO A 165 20.79 -4.29 31.20
C PRO A 165 21.81 -3.56 30.35
N GLU A 166 23.10 -3.86 30.51
CA GLU A 166 24.22 -3.25 29.77
C GLU A 166 24.16 -3.59 28.28
N VAL A 167 23.73 -4.81 27.92
CA VAL A 167 23.54 -5.23 26.53
C VAL A 167 22.38 -4.46 25.90
N ALA A 168 21.27 -4.31 26.62
CA ALA A 168 20.14 -3.53 26.18
C ALA A 168 20.52 -2.04 25.97
N ASP A 169 21.31 -1.45 26.86
CA ASP A 169 21.77 -0.05 26.75
C ASP A 169 22.65 0.13 25.49
N ARG A 170 23.59 -0.78 25.24
CA ARG A 170 24.42 -0.75 24.01
C ARG A 170 23.60 -0.86 22.73
N ILE A 171 22.54 -1.69 22.72
CA ILE A 171 21.59 -1.72 21.59
C ILE A 171 20.92 -0.37 21.42
N GLY A 172 20.51 0.27 22.51
CA GLY A 172 19.88 1.58 22.52
C GLY A 172 20.72 2.68 21.90
N ASP A 173 22.04 2.65 22.11
CA ASP A 173 22.98 3.62 21.51
C ASP A 173 22.96 3.57 19.98
N TYR A 174 22.72 2.40 19.39
CA TYR A 174 22.59 2.23 17.93
C TYR A 174 21.17 2.48 17.42
N VAL A 175 20.18 1.78 17.98
CA VAL A 175 18.82 1.75 17.37
C VAL A 175 18.04 3.05 17.49
N GLN A 176 18.53 4.03 18.25
CA GLN A 176 17.97 5.37 18.29
C GLN A 176 18.56 6.32 17.24
N CYS A 177 19.58 5.88 16.50
CA CYS A 177 20.20 6.68 15.46
C CYS A 177 19.39 6.65 14.16
N HIS A 178 19.21 7.82 13.57
CA HIS A 178 18.62 8.01 12.25
C HIS A 178 19.28 9.18 11.52
N GLY A 179 19.33 9.12 10.19
CA GLY A 179 19.99 10.17 9.41
C GLY A 179 20.00 9.86 7.90
N GLY A 180 20.90 10.55 7.20
CA GLY A 180 21.14 10.33 5.77
C GLY A 180 22.36 9.45 5.50
N VAL A 181 22.96 9.65 4.33
CA VAL A 181 24.20 8.92 3.92
C VAL A 181 25.36 9.13 4.87
N SER A 182 25.49 10.29 5.51
CA SER A 182 26.53 10.57 6.49
C SER A 182 26.51 9.59 7.66
N LEU A 183 25.31 9.21 8.14
CA LEU A 183 25.20 8.20 9.19
C LEU A 183 25.72 6.83 8.74
N VAL A 184 25.52 6.45 7.48
CA VAL A 184 26.09 5.20 6.93
C VAL A 184 27.62 5.26 6.95
N GLU A 185 28.20 6.40 6.59
CA GLU A 185 29.64 6.63 6.61
C GLU A 185 30.21 6.61 8.03
N ASP A 186 29.53 7.23 8.99
CA ASP A 186 29.90 7.17 10.40
C ASP A 186 29.89 5.74 10.95
N MET A 187 28.84 4.97 10.63
CA MET A 187 28.75 3.55 11.04
C MET A 187 29.82 2.68 10.40
N LEU A 188 30.27 2.98 9.19
CA LEU A 188 31.40 2.29 8.54
C LEU A 188 32.75 2.54 9.26
N GLN A 189 32.87 3.67 9.99
CA GLN A 189 34.05 4.01 10.78
C GLN A 189 33.95 3.50 12.24
N ASP A 190 32.81 2.93 12.64
CA ASP A 190 32.64 2.36 13.98
C ASP A 190 33.60 1.19 14.19
N PRO A 191 34.48 1.21 15.25
CA PRO A 191 35.50 0.19 15.44
C PRO A 191 34.95 -1.20 15.71
N GLU A 192 33.77 -1.33 16.26
CA GLU A 192 33.13 -2.64 16.55
C GLU A 192 32.40 -3.17 15.33
N LEU A 193 31.59 -2.35 14.67
CA LEU A 193 30.86 -2.72 13.47
C LEU A 193 31.80 -3.04 12.30
N SER A 194 32.91 -2.30 12.17
CA SER A 194 33.93 -2.55 11.12
C SER A 194 34.66 -3.91 11.21
N ARG A 195 34.52 -4.58 12.35
CA ARG A 195 35.05 -5.94 12.55
C ARG A 195 34.01 -7.03 12.34
N ASN A 196 32.75 -6.67 12.26
CA ASN A 196 31.68 -7.63 12.04
C ASN A 196 31.34 -7.73 10.55
N LYS A 197 31.50 -8.91 9.99
CA LYS A 197 31.33 -9.17 8.55
C LYS A 197 29.90 -8.86 8.08
N GLN A 198 28.88 -9.27 8.84
CA GLN A 198 27.48 -9.05 8.48
C GLN A 198 27.13 -7.56 8.50
N ALA A 199 27.58 -6.82 9.53
CA ALA A 199 27.39 -5.38 9.60
C ALA A 199 28.04 -4.65 8.41
N LEU A 200 29.29 -5.03 8.05
CA LEU A 200 29.98 -4.44 6.90
C LEU A 200 29.27 -4.70 5.58
N GLU A 201 28.77 -5.93 5.37
CA GLU A 201 28.00 -6.26 4.16
C GLU A 201 26.70 -5.43 4.09
N GLY A 202 25.97 -5.30 5.20
CA GLY A 202 24.76 -4.48 5.28
C GLY A 202 25.03 -3.00 5.03
N LEU A 203 26.07 -2.44 5.67
CA LEU A 203 26.48 -1.05 5.46
C LEU A 203 26.96 -0.80 4.02
N GLY A 204 27.67 -1.76 3.41
CA GLY A 204 28.08 -1.68 2.01
C GLY A 204 26.89 -1.60 1.06
N ASP A 205 25.87 -2.43 1.26
CA ASP A 205 24.65 -2.41 0.47
C ASP A 205 23.84 -1.12 0.68
N LEU A 206 23.78 -0.60 1.91
CA LEU A 206 23.14 0.69 2.20
C LEU A 206 23.87 1.85 1.52
N LYS A 207 25.20 1.86 1.55
CA LYS A 207 25.99 2.88 0.85
C LYS A 207 25.70 2.86 -0.66
N LEU A 208 25.74 1.68 -1.27
CA LEU A 208 25.41 1.51 -2.69
C LEU A 208 23.96 1.96 -2.99
N LEU A 209 23.03 1.66 -2.09
CA LEU A 209 21.65 2.13 -2.24
C LEU A 209 21.57 3.66 -2.23
N PHE A 210 22.25 4.33 -1.30
CA PHE A 210 22.26 5.79 -1.23
C PHE A 210 22.95 6.41 -2.46
N ASP A 211 24.01 5.79 -3.02
CA ASP A 211 24.60 6.22 -4.27
C ASP A 211 23.56 6.20 -5.41
N TYR A 212 22.76 5.12 -5.53
CA TYR A 212 21.70 5.04 -6.53
C TYR A 212 20.56 6.04 -6.26
N LEU A 213 20.16 6.22 -5.02
CA LEU A 213 19.13 7.21 -4.65
C LEU A 213 19.56 8.64 -4.96
N THR A 214 20.86 8.93 -4.84
CA THR A 214 21.45 10.22 -5.23
C THR A 214 21.36 10.42 -6.75
N LEU A 215 21.68 9.38 -7.55
CA LEU A 215 21.51 9.43 -9.01
C LEU A 215 20.04 9.64 -9.43
N PHE A 216 19.10 9.13 -8.67
CA PHE A 216 17.67 9.37 -8.88
C PHE A 216 17.17 10.71 -8.33
N GLY A 217 18.00 11.48 -7.63
CA GLY A 217 17.64 12.78 -7.04
C GLY A 217 16.63 12.67 -5.87
N ILE A 218 16.61 11.56 -5.14
CA ILE A 218 15.66 11.31 -4.06
C ILE A 218 16.32 10.96 -2.71
N ALA A 219 17.65 10.99 -2.62
CA ALA A 219 18.38 10.62 -1.40
C ALA A 219 17.95 11.42 -0.17
N GLU A 220 17.66 12.73 -0.33
CA GLU A 220 17.21 13.61 0.76
C GLU A 220 15.82 13.26 1.33
N LYS A 221 15.03 12.46 0.60
CA LYS A 221 13.70 11.99 1.02
C LYS A 221 13.76 10.65 1.77
N ILE A 222 14.96 10.10 1.91
CA ILE A 222 15.18 8.79 2.51
C ILE A 222 15.93 8.97 3.82
N SER A 223 15.42 8.36 4.88
CA SER A 223 16.08 8.30 6.18
C SER A 223 16.65 6.90 6.40
N PHE A 224 17.93 6.81 6.66
CA PHE A 224 18.53 5.62 7.25
C PHE A 224 18.14 5.58 8.73
N ASP A 225 17.45 4.54 9.15
CA ASP A 225 16.83 4.45 10.47
C ASP A 225 17.12 3.10 11.10
N LEU A 226 17.97 3.08 12.11
CA LEU A 226 18.40 1.87 12.80
C LEU A 226 17.31 1.26 13.69
N SER A 227 16.22 2.00 13.97
CA SER A 227 15.05 1.45 14.67
C SER A 227 14.17 0.61 13.75
N LEU A 228 14.30 0.75 12.42
CA LEU A 228 13.55 -0.02 11.45
C LEU A 228 14.03 -1.48 11.46
N ALA A 229 13.33 -2.33 12.18
CA ALA A 229 13.73 -3.71 12.42
C ALA A 229 12.86 -4.76 11.73
N ARG A 230 11.68 -4.43 11.32
CA ARG A 230 10.65 -5.28 10.68
C ARG A 230 10.74 -6.78 10.97
N GLY A 231 9.72 -7.28 11.68
CA GLY A 231 9.72 -8.61 12.28
C GLY A 231 9.45 -9.81 11.37
N LEU A 232 9.55 -9.69 10.03
CA LEU A 232 9.37 -10.84 9.15
C LEU A 232 10.70 -11.57 8.96
N ASP A 233 10.72 -12.85 9.31
CA ASP A 233 11.94 -13.69 9.38
C ASP A 233 12.61 -13.95 8.04
N TYR A 234 11.95 -13.66 6.93
CA TYR A 234 12.45 -13.97 5.61
C TYR A 234 13.29 -12.87 4.95
N TYR A 235 13.45 -11.69 5.58
CA TYR A 235 14.32 -10.64 5.03
C TYR A 235 15.78 -10.97 5.21
N THR A 236 16.58 -10.80 4.14
CA THR A 236 17.98 -11.19 4.04
C THR A 236 18.93 -10.04 3.69
N GLY A 237 18.45 -8.82 3.63
CA GLY A 237 19.23 -7.65 3.24
C GLY A 237 18.47 -6.36 3.53
N VAL A 238 18.55 -5.40 2.62
CA VAL A 238 17.87 -4.10 2.75
C VAL A 238 16.39 -4.26 3.02
N ILE A 239 15.91 -3.53 4.00
CA ILE A 239 14.49 -3.37 4.36
C ILE A 239 14.11 -1.90 4.26
N TYR A 240 12.85 -1.62 3.95
CA TYR A 240 12.36 -0.25 3.80
C TYR A 240 10.90 -0.11 4.16
N GLU A 241 10.55 1.10 4.55
CA GLU A 241 9.22 1.46 4.99
C GLU A 241 8.88 2.90 4.59
N ALA A 242 7.65 3.14 4.15
CA ALA A 242 7.12 4.48 3.98
C ALA A 242 6.13 4.78 5.10
N VAL A 243 6.48 5.76 5.93
CA VAL A 243 5.65 6.23 7.04
C VAL A 243 5.15 7.64 6.75
N LEU A 244 3.99 7.97 7.28
CA LEU A 244 3.46 9.32 7.23
C LEU A 244 4.04 10.14 8.39
N LEU A 245 4.67 11.26 8.05
CA LEU A 245 5.08 12.25 9.04
C LEU A 245 3.86 13.04 9.50
N GLN A 246 3.66 13.09 10.80
CA GLN A 246 2.62 13.91 11.40
C GLN A 246 3.04 15.37 11.36
N THR A 247 2.08 16.27 11.09
CA THR A 247 2.25 17.68 11.45
C THR A 247 2.26 17.77 12.97
N PRO A 248 3.11 18.64 13.58
CA PRO A 248 3.03 18.91 15.01
C PRO A 248 1.57 19.22 15.38
N ALA A 249 1.03 18.47 16.33
CA ALA A 249 -0.31 18.70 16.85
C ALA A 249 -0.39 20.10 17.43
N GLN A 250 -1.51 20.80 17.22
CA GLN A 250 -1.81 21.99 18.02
C GLN A 250 -1.90 21.55 19.49
N ALA A 251 -1.42 22.37 20.38
CA ALA A 251 -1.31 22.05 21.80
C ALA A 251 -2.61 21.42 22.35
N GLY A 252 -2.56 20.15 22.76
CA GLY A 252 -3.66 19.41 23.33
C GLY A 252 -4.13 18.16 22.55
N GLU A 253 -3.61 17.89 21.36
CA GLU A 253 -3.93 16.64 20.62
C GLU A 253 -2.82 15.60 20.83
N GLU A 254 -3.19 14.38 21.21
CA GLU A 254 -2.23 13.27 21.27
C GLU A 254 -1.71 12.93 19.87
N PRO A 255 -0.39 12.73 19.70
CA PRO A 255 0.18 12.31 18.42
C PRO A 255 -0.30 10.90 18.08
N LEU A 256 -1.14 10.78 17.07
CA LEU A 256 -1.59 9.47 16.54
C LEU A 256 -0.54 8.90 15.59
N ASN A 257 0.05 7.80 16.00
CA ASN A 257 1.02 7.05 15.20
C ASN A 257 0.28 6.25 14.11
N VAL A 258 0.52 6.57 12.83
CA VAL A 258 -0.28 6.04 11.72
C VAL A 258 0.27 4.74 11.16
N GLY A 259 1.48 4.40 11.54
CA GLY A 259 2.16 3.25 10.99
C GLY A 259 2.44 3.36 9.47
N SER A 260 3.08 2.35 8.95
CA SER A 260 3.56 2.23 7.58
C SER A 260 2.43 2.13 6.55
N VAL A 261 2.53 2.90 5.47
CA VAL A 261 1.61 2.79 4.31
C VAL A 261 2.15 1.87 3.23
N ALA A 262 3.47 1.69 3.17
CA ALA A 262 4.13 0.74 2.29
C ALA A 262 5.40 0.24 2.95
N ALA A 263 5.74 -1.01 2.68
CA ALA A 263 6.92 -1.62 3.27
C ALA A 263 7.40 -2.83 2.49
N GLY A 264 8.68 -3.15 2.61
CA GLY A 264 9.27 -4.28 1.91
C GLY A 264 10.73 -4.49 2.24
N GLY A 265 11.39 -5.25 1.38
CA GLY A 265 12.82 -5.55 1.52
C GLY A 265 13.26 -6.66 0.60
N ARG A 266 14.51 -7.09 0.80
CA ARG A 266 15.15 -8.20 0.10
C ARG A 266 14.92 -9.51 0.85
N TYR A 267 14.53 -10.59 0.15
CA TYR A 267 14.16 -11.89 0.73
C TYR A 267 14.61 -13.06 -0.14
N ASP A 268 15.90 -13.23 -0.28
CA ASP A 268 16.52 -14.18 -1.20
C ASP A 268 16.29 -15.65 -0.85
N GLY A 269 16.11 -15.96 0.43
CA GLY A 269 15.90 -17.33 0.92
C GLY A 269 14.48 -17.87 0.75
N LEU A 270 13.48 -16.99 0.58
CA LEU A 270 12.07 -17.39 0.67
C LEU A 270 11.63 -18.37 -0.40
N VAL A 271 12.11 -18.21 -1.64
CA VAL A 271 11.79 -19.14 -2.75
C VAL A 271 12.35 -20.53 -2.49
N GLY A 272 13.56 -20.61 -1.93
CA GLY A 272 14.24 -21.88 -1.58
C GLY A 272 13.46 -22.71 -0.56
N MET A 273 12.63 -22.08 0.27
CA MET A 273 11.79 -22.79 1.23
C MET A 273 10.68 -23.63 0.55
N PHE A 274 10.32 -23.30 -0.69
CA PHE A 274 9.34 -24.01 -1.51
C PHE A 274 9.96 -24.89 -2.59
N ASP A 275 11.27 -24.80 -2.81
CA ASP A 275 11.97 -25.65 -3.77
C ASP A 275 12.52 -26.91 -3.07
N PRO A 276 12.13 -28.12 -3.50
CA PRO A 276 12.64 -29.38 -2.92
C PRO A 276 14.17 -29.50 -2.93
N LYS A 277 14.85 -28.78 -3.83
CA LYS A 277 16.30 -28.73 -3.94
C LYS A 277 16.93 -27.54 -3.22
N GLY A 278 16.13 -26.69 -2.58
CA GLY A 278 16.57 -25.50 -1.86
C GLY A 278 17.21 -24.40 -2.71
N HIS A 279 16.90 -24.33 -4.03
CA HIS A 279 17.45 -23.28 -4.88
C HIS A 279 16.94 -21.90 -4.46
N THR A 280 17.85 -21.02 -4.13
CA THR A 280 17.53 -19.62 -3.80
C THR A 280 17.35 -18.78 -5.06
N VAL A 281 16.44 -17.82 -5.00
CA VAL A 281 16.20 -16.81 -6.04
C VAL A 281 16.26 -15.43 -5.38
N PRO A 282 17.21 -14.56 -5.78
CA PRO A 282 17.27 -13.21 -5.23
C PRO A 282 15.97 -12.45 -5.51
N CYS A 283 15.32 -12.02 -4.44
CA CYS A 283 14.04 -11.34 -4.50
C CYS A 283 14.06 -10.04 -3.71
N VAL A 284 13.46 -9.00 -4.28
CA VAL A 284 13.18 -7.74 -3.61
C VAL A 284 11.78 -7.28 -3.98
N GLY A 285 11.05 -6.73 -3.03
CA GLY A 285 9.69 -6.29 -3.29
C GLY A 285 9.13 -5.39 -2.20
N LEU A 286 7.98 -4.81 -2.50
CA LEU A 286 7.25 -3.98 -1.55
C LEU A 286 5.77 -4.30 -1.58
N SER A 287 5.11 -4.08 -0.44
CA SER A 287 3.67 -4.13 -0.28
C SER A 287 3.14 -2.75 0.05
N ILE A 288 2.09 -2.33 -0.65
CA ILE A 288 1.43 -1.03 -0.45
C ILE A 288 0.07 -1.28 0.19
N GLY A 289 -0.17 -0.67 1.36
CA GLY A 289 -1.42 -0.76 2.09
C GLY A 289 -2.48 0.18 1.54
N VAL A 290 -3.23 -0.24 0.52
CA VAL A 290 -4.25 0.59 -0.14
C VAL A 290 -5.30 1.11 0.84
N GLU A 291 -5.70 0.31 1.83
CA GLU A 291 -6.69 0.71 2.84
C GLU A 291 -6.20 1.88 3.72
N ARG A 292 -4.92 1.90 4.05
CA ARG A 292 -4.33 3.01 4.84
C ARG A 292 -4.27 4.29 4.02
N ILE A 293 -3.79 4.21 2.78
CA ILE A 293 -3.77 5.35 1.85
C ILE A 293 -5.19 5.86 1.61
N PHE A 294 -6.15 4.96 1.37
CA PHE A 294 -7.55 5.30 1.19
C PHE A 294 -8.12 6.08 2.38
N SER A 295 -7.88 5.62 3.60
CA SER A 295 -8.38 6.30 4.81
C SER A 295 -7.84 7.72 4.93
N ILE A 296 -6.58 7.96 4.54
CA ILE A 296 -5.95 9.27 4.55
C ILE A 296 -6.59 10.20 3.50
N VAL A 297 -6.75 9.69 2.28
CA VAL A 297 -7.34 10.46 1.17
C VAL A 297 -8.80 10.78 1.46
N GLU A 298 -9.59 9.80 1.95
CA GLU A 298 -10.99 9.99 2.33
C GLU A 298 -11.15 11.08 3.40
N GLN A 299 -10.28 11.08 4.42
CA GLN A 299 -10.31 12.10 5.45
C GLN A 299 -9.98 13.50 4.91
N ARG A 300 -8.96 13.60 4.03
CA ARG A 300 -8.63 14.87 3.35
C ARG A 300 -9.82 15.41 2.55
N MET A 301 -10.45 14.56 1.75
CA MET A 301 -11.60 14.95 0.92
C MET A 301 -12.78 15.44 1.79
N LYS A 302 -13.05 14.78 2.92
CA LYS A 302 -14.07 15.24 3.89
C LYS A 302 -13.74 16.62 4.47
N THR A 303 -12.46 16.85 4.79
CA THR A 303 -11.99 18.14 5.37
C THR A 303 -12.13 19.28 4.37
N PHE A 304 -11.86 19.04 3.08
CA PHE A 304 -11.94 20.07 2.03
C PHE A 304 -13.33 20.19 1.39
N GLY A 305 -14.30 19.33 1.76
CA GLY A 305 -15.66 19.37 1.23
C GLY A 305 -15.72 19.04 -0.28
N GLU A 306 -14.77 18.30 -0.82
CA GLU A 306 -14.74 17.95 -2.23
C GLU A 306 -15.91 17.04 -2.61
N LYS A 307 -16.71 17.47 -3.59
CA LYS A 307 -17.81 16.68 -4.14
C LYS A 307 -17.22 15.63 -5.09
N ILE A 308 -17.35 14.36 -4.72
CA ILE A 308 -16.85 13.24 -5.54
C ILE A 308 -17.90 12.86 -6.56
N ARG A 309 -17.55 12.93 -7.83
CA ARG A 309 -18.36 12.44 -8.92
C ARG A 309 -18.29 10.91 -8.98
N THR A 310 -19.44 10.24 -8.93
CA THR A 310 -19.57 8.77 -8.87
C THR A 310 -19.82 8.11 -10.23
N THR A 311 -20.17 8.90 -11.25
CA THR A 311 -20.36 8.41 -12.62
C THR A 311 -19.31 8.99 -13.56
N GLU A 312 -18.91 8.20 -14.54
CA GLU A 312 -18.04 8.65 -15.64
C GLU A 312 -18.83 9.17 -16.85
N THR A 313 -20.16 9.27 -16.73
CA THR A 313 -21.05 9.76 -17.78
C THR A 313 -20.58 11.15 -18.25
N GLN A 314 -20.35 11.29 -19.55
CA GLN A 314 -19.90 12.53 -20.20
C GLN A 314 -21.07 13.37 -20.66
N VAL A 315 -22.12 12.71 -21.11
CA VAL A 315 -23.28 13.33 -21.75
C VAL A 315 -24.57 12.76 -21.20
N PHE A 316 -25.52 13.62 -20.87
CA PHE A 316 -26.88 13.24 -20.53
C PHE A 316 -27.82 13.61 -21.68
N VAL A 317 -28.65 12.67 -22.14
CA VAL A 317 -29.62 12.89 -23.21
C VAL A 317 -30.98 13.30 -22.63
N ALA A 318 -31.36 14.53 -22.88
CA ALA A 318 -32.58 15.13 -22.38
C ALA A 318 -33.55 15.55 -23.49
N THR A 319 -34.82 15.73 -23.13
CA THR A 319 -35.87 16.28 -24.03
C THR A 319 -36.90 17.10 -23.26
N PRO A 320 -37.38 18.21 -23.82
CA PRO A 320 -38.59 18.89 -23.31
C PRO A 320 -39.89 18.21 -23.78
N GLN A 321 -39.84 17.32 -24.78
CA GLN A 321 -40.98 16.75 -25.45
C GLN A 321 -41.57 15.53 -24.74
N LYS A 322 -42.88 15.35 -24.83
CA LYS A 322 -43.55 14.12 -24.40
C LYS A 322 -43.40 13.03 -25.47
N ASN A 323 -43.38 11.77 -25.03
CA ASN A 323 -43.30 10.58 -25.89
C ASN A 323 -42.04 10.50 -26.78
N PHE A 324 -40.98 11.15 -26.38
CA PHE A 324 -39.67 11.21 -27.10
C PHE A 324 -38.66 10.19 -26.61
N LEU A 325 -39.12 9.11 -25.98
CA LEU A 325 -38.18 8.07 -25.47
C LEU A 325 -37.44 7.37 -26.60
N ARG A 326 -38.12 7.07 -27.70
CA ARG A 326 -37.53 6.37 -28.85
C ARG A 326 -36.40 7.19 -29.49
N GLU A 327 -36.61 8.47 -29.66
CA GLU A 327 -35.66 9.43 -30.23
C GLU A 327 -34.42 9.55 -29.32
N ARG A 328 -34.63 9.66 -27.99
CA ARG A 328 -33.53 9.64 -27.02
C ARG A 328 -32.76 8.33 -27.05
N LEU A 329 -33.45 7.19 -27.19
CA LEU A 329 -32.80 5.88 -27.27
C LEU A 329 -31.98 5.71 -28.55
N LYS A 330 -32.43 6.26 -29.68
CA LYS A 330 -31.65 6.27 -30.93
C LYS A 330 -30.38 7.09 -30.78
N LEU A 331 -30.50 8.32 -30.26
CA LEU A 331 -29.36 9.20 -30.06
C LEU A 331 -28.35 8.62 -29.06
N ILE A 332 -28.79 8.03 -27.95
CA ILE A 332 -27.88 7.45 -26.99
C ILE A 332 -27.15 6.22 -27.55
N ALA A 333 -27.79 5.45 -28.41
CA ALA A 333 -27.13 4.35 -29.10
C ALA A 333 -25.99 4.83 -29.99
N GLU A 334 -26.21 5.91 -30.76
CA GLU A 334 -25.16 6.53 -31.58
C GLU A 334 -24.00 7.06 -30.72
N LEU A 335 -24.29 7.68 -29.57
CA LEU A 335 -23.27 8.12 -28.64
C LEU A 335 -22.45 6.96 -28.07
N TRP A 336 -23.11 5.86 -27.69
CA TRP A 336 -22.44 4.65 -27.20
C TRP A 336 -21.57 4.00 -28.27
N ASP A 337 -22.07 3.91 -29.50
CA ASP A 337 -21.32 3.36 -30.65
C ASP A 337 -20.08 4.21 -30.98
N ALA A 338 -20.17 5.53 -30.71
CA ALA A 338 -19.03 6.44 -30.80
C ALA A 338 -18.10 6.40 -29.59
N GLY A 339 -18.34 5.52 -28.62
CA GLY A 339 -17.53 5.40 -27.40
C GLY A 339 -17.75 6.51 -26.36
N ILE A 340 -18.82 7.29 -26.50
CA ILE A 340 -19.15 8.37 -25.56
C ILE A 340 -19.99 7.79 -24.42
N LYS A 341 -19.58 8.00 -23.18
CA LYS A 341 -20.31 7.57 -21.98
C LYS A 341 -21.54 8.45 -21.79
N ALA A 342 -22.71 7.93 -22.10
CA ALA A 342 -23.96 8.68 -22.08
C ALA A 342 -25.05 7.93 -21.30
N GLU A 343 -25.96 8.69 -20.69
CA GLU A 343 -27.15 8.16 -20.01
C GLU A 343 -28.38 9.02 -20.25
N LEU A 344 -29.54 8.50 -19.91
CA LEU A 344 -30.83 9.20 -20.00
C LEU A 344 -31.77 8.74 -18.87
N MET A 345 -32.81 9.50 -18.59
CA MET A 345 -33.92 9.02 -17.75
C MET A 345 -34.79 8.02 -18.53
N TYR A 346 -35.01 6.84 -17.97
CA TYR A 346 -35.86 5.80 -18.57
C TYR A 346 -37.36 6.08 -18.48
N LYS A 347 -37.73 7.18 -17.86
CA LYS A 347 -39.11 7.64 -17.79
C LYS A 347 -39.61 8.12 -19.16
N ASN A 348 -40.84 7.78 -19.56
CA ASN A 348 -41.36 8.15 -20.87
C ASN A 348 -41.48 9.68 -21.05
N ASN A 349 -41.98 10.37 -20.04
CA ASN A 349 -42.24 11.80 -20.07
C ASN A 349 -41.56 12.52 -18.86
N PRO A 350 -40.24 12.58 -18.77
CA PRO A 350 -39.56 13.33 -17.72
C PRO A 350 -39.65 14.83 -18.02
N LYS A 351 -39.89 15.63 -16.98
CA LYS A 351 -39.83 17.10 -17.13
C LYS A 351 -38.38 17.51 -17.40
N LEU A 352 -38.14 18.47 -18.30
CA LEU A 352 -36.77 18.91 -18.64
C LEU A 352 -36.02 19.38 -17.41
N LEU A 353 -36.64 20.17 -16.53
CA LEU A 353 -35.99 20.63 -15.31
C LEU A 353 -35.48 19.48 -14.41
N THR A 354 -36.26 18.40 -14.30
CA THR A 354 -35.86 17.21 -13.54
C THR A 354 -34.65 16.51 -14.14
N GLN A 355 -34.57 16.50 -15.48
CA GLN A 355 -33.42 15.95 -16.21
C GLN A 355 -32.16 16.79 -16.01
N LEU A 356 -32.30 18.11 -16.03
CA LEU A 356 -31.20 19.05 -15.79
C LEU A 356 -30.68 18.97 -14.34
N HIS A 357 -31.60 18.95 -13.34
CA HIS A 357 -31.22 18.78 -11.93
C HIS A 357 -30.48 17.44 -11.69
N TYR A 358 -30.97 16.36 -12.31
CA TYR A 358 -30.28 15.07 -12.22
C TYR A 358 -28.83 15.18 -12.74
N SER A 359 -28.64 15.85 -13.88
CA SER A 359 -27.29 16.05 -14.45
C SER A 359 -26.40 16.90 -13.54
N GLU A 360 -26.94 17.94 -12.91
CA GLU A 360 -26.23 18.77 -11.91
C GLU A 360 -25.86 17.94 -10.66
N ASP A 361 -26.79 17.17 -10.12
CA ASP A 361 -26.57 16.34 -8.92
C ASP A 361 -25.54 15.24 -9.15
N MET A 362 -25.56 14.62 -10.33
CA MET A 362 -24.62 13.57 -10.72
C MET A 362 -23.27 14.12 -11.22
N GLY A 363 -23.15 15.43 -11.41
CA GLY A 363 -21.93 16.07 -11.91
C GLY A 363 -21.63 15.74 -13.37
N ILE A 364 -22.67 15.47 -14.19
CA ILE A 364 -22.50 15.20 -15.63
C ILE A 364 -22.22 16.54 -16.33
N PRO A 365 -21.12 16.66 -17.10
CA PRO A 365 -20.69 17.95 -17.61
C PRO A 365 -21.54 18.50 -18.74
N LEU A 366 -22.11 17.65 -19.56
CA LEU A 366 -22.82 18.02 -20.78
C LEU A 366 -24.22 17.42 -20.84
N VAL A 367 -25.18 18.18 -21.32
CA VAL A 367 -26.54 17.71 -21.64
C VAL A 367 -26.81 17.96 -23.11
N VAL A 368 -27.17 16.92 -23.83
CA VAL A 368 -27.72 17.01 -25.18
C VAL A 368 -29.23 17.10 -25.08
N ILE A 369 -29.82 18.13 -25.66
CA ILE A 369 -31.25 18.35 -25.69
C ILE A 369 -31.77 18.17 -27.11
N ILE A 370 -32.74 17.27 -27.27
CA ILE A 370 -33.42 17.04 -28.54
C ILE A 370 -34.95 17.27 -28.39
N GLY A 371 -35.52 17.93 -29.36
CA GLY A 371 -36.93 18.12 -29.53
C GLY A 371 -37.36 17.90 -30.99
N GLU A 372 -38.61 18.21 -31.31
CA GLU A 372 -39.13 18.04 -32.68
C GLU A 372 -38.42 18.90 -33.71
N GLN A 373 -38.03 20.13 -33.35
CA GLN A 373 -37.36 21.06 -34.24
C GLN A 373 -35.94 20.56 -34.52
N GLU A 374 -35.19 20.23 -33.47
CA GLU A 374 -33.84 19.73 -33.59
C GLU A 374 -33.79 18.47 -34.44
N LEU A 375 -34.75 17.58 -34.27
CA LEU A 375 -34.83 16.35 -35.07
C LEU A 375 -35.17 16.61 -36.54
N LYS A 376 -36.03 17.55 -36.86
CA LYS A 376 -36.38 17.93 -38.24
C LYS A 376 -35.23 18.60 -38.99
N GLU A 377 -34.48 19.43 -38.27
CA GLU A 377 -33.40 20.23 -38.83
C GLU A 377 -32.06 19.46 -38.79
N GLY A 378 -32.00 18.29 -38.13
CA GLY A 378 -30.82 17.43 -38.08
C GLY A 378 -29.69 17.95 -37.19
N PHE A 379 -30.00 18.70 -36.13
CA PHE A 379 -29.03 19.16 -35.15
C PHE A 379 -29.42 18.78 -33.71
N ILE A 380 -28.55 18.98 -32.78
CA ILE A 380 -28.77 18.82 -31.34
C ILE A 380 -28.36 20.10 -30.62
N LYS A 381 -29.01 20.41 -29.50
CA LYS A 381 -28.53 21.46 -28.60
C LYS A 381 -27.62 20.85 -27.57
N LEU A 382 -26.41 21.37 -27.44
CA LEU A 382 -25.47 20.97 -26.42
C LEU A 382 -25.41 22.04 -25.32
N ARG A 383 -25.70 21.63 -24.08
CA ARG A 383 -25.66 22.51 -22.92
C ARG A 383 -24.54 22.10 -21.97
N SER A 384 -23.71 23.05 -21.60
CA SER A 384 -22.78 22.92 -20.49
C SER A 384 -23.53 23.06 -19.17
N VAL A 385 -23.38 22.06 -18.28
CA VAL A 385 -24.04 22.08 -16.96
C VAL A 385 -23.43 23.15 -16.05
N ALA A 386 -22.11 23.35 -16.14
CA ALA A 386 -21.38 24.30 -15.30
C ALA A 386 -21.65 25.77 -15.68
N SER A 387 -21.54 26.12 -16.98
CA SER A 387 -21.74 27.50 -17.48
C SER A 387 -23.19 27.79 -17.84
N ARG A 388 -24.04 26.77 -17.98
CA ARG A 388 -25.42 26.83 -18.47
C ARG A 388 -25.56 27.39 -19.89
N GLU A 389 -24.47 27.52 -20.61
CA GLU A 389 -24.45 27.93 -22.02
C GLU A 389 -24.97 26.81 -22.91
N GLU A 390 -25.75 27.19 -23.94
CA GLU A 390 -26.29 26.29 -24.95
C GLU A 390 -25.73 26.68 -26.34
N VAL A 391 -25.29 25.63 -27.07
CA VAL A 391 -24.77 25.74 -28.45
C VAL A 391 -25.53 24.79 -29.36
#